data_5bb2d0179201bd2562281e094ecdaf28
#
_entry.id   5bb2d0179201bd2562281e094ecdaf28
#
_cell.length_a   1.000
_cell.length_b   1.000
_cell.length_c   1.000
_cell.angle_alpha   90.00
_cell.angle_beta   90.00
_cell.angle_gamma   90.00
#
_symmetry.space_group_name_H-M   'P 1'
#
loop_
_entity.id
_entity.type
_entity.pdbx_description
1 polymer ?
#
loop_
_entity_poly.entity_id
_entity_poly.type
_entity_poly.pdbx_seq_one_letter_code
_entity_poly.pdbx_strand_id
1 'polypeptide(L)'
;MPDATIELRRGMFDAKFHPPLIRAGDRNALQAALFRYSSGIEAVTLSNHHGHVTVLPFLGGMVWEAIFEGVSLGMQSRFGEPQLVADVRETYGGLFYHAGLQRIDTHIGSPYHGEAPLAQIEQAQLQLGRDERGPYLRYTGFRSTKRAFGQYLTSSPSLTLYSDSPIFEVNMTVTNRSDRLIELAYMAHATFAFVPEAAIIQSAPFDAEHAVSVNVVAA
;
A
#
# COMPACT_ATOMS: atom_id res chain seq x y z
N MET A 1 -5.03 -15.41 16.64
CA MET A 1 -5.21 -14.00 17.04
C MET A 1 -3.86 -13.32 16.98
N PRO A 2 -3.76 -12.00 16.73
CA PRO A 2 -2.48 -11.32 16.83
C PRO A 2 -1.97 -11.35 18.27
N ASP A 3 -0.66 -11.48 18.44
CA ASP A 3 0.00 -11.48 19.76
C ASP A 3 0.02 -10.07 20.36
N ALA A 4 0.09 -9.04 19.51
CA ALA A 4 0.02 -7.64 19.89
C ALA A 4 -0.57 -6.79 18.77
N THR A 5 -1.30 -5.73 19.14
CA THR A 5 -1.83 -4.73 18.23
C THR A 5 -1.52 -3.33 18.77
N ILE A 6 -0.99 -2.48 17.94
CA ILE A 6 -0.67 -1.09 18.24
C ILE A 6 -1.48 -0.20 17.30
N GLU A 7 -2.35 0.63 17.87
CA GLU A 7 -3.03 1.69 17.13
C GLU A 7 -2.05 2.81 16.80
N LEU A 8 -1.94 3.14 15.53
CA LEU A 8 -1.07 4.22 15.06
C LEU A 8 -1.78 5.57 15.20
N ARG A 9 -1.09 6.54 15.77
CA ARG A 9 -1.55 7.92 15.89
C ARG A 9 -0.53 8.85 15.29
N ARG A 10 -0.95 9.90 14.61
CA ARG A 10 -0.06 10.85 13.92
C ARG A 10 1.01 11.46 14.83
N GLY A 11 0.72 11.64 16.12
CA GLY A 11 1.68 12.13 17.11
C GLY A 11 2.81 11.15 17.49
N MET A 12 2.74 9.89 17.04
CA MET A 12 3.79 8.89 17.27
C MET A 12 4.94 8.99 16.26
N PHE A 13 4.76 9.77 15.19
CA PHE A 13 5.72 9.91 14.10
C PHE A 13 6.55 11.16 14.30
N ASP A 14 7.87 10.99 14.36
CA ASP A 14 8.82 12.09 14.49
C ASP A 14 9.70 12.18 13.25
N ALA A 15 10.25 13.36 12.98
CA ALA A 15 11.21 13.61 11.91
C ALA A 15 12.55 12.87 12.11
N LYS A 16 12.83 12.43 13.35
CA LYS A 16 14.02 11.64 13.66
C LYS A 16 13.67 10.17 13.62
N PHE A 17 14.53 9.40 12.99
CA PHE A 17 14.42 7.94 12.98
C PHE A 17 14.55 7.43 14.42
N HIS A 18 13.47 6.95 14.99
CA HIS A 18 13.46 6.35 16.31
C HIS A 18 13.85 4.86 16.25
N PRO A 19 14.29 4.29 17.38
CA PRO A 19 14.45 2.84 17.49
C PRO A 19 13.14 2.14 17.07
N PRO A 20 13.21 0.95 16.47
CA PRO A 20 12.01 0.23 16.07
C PRO A 20 10.99 0.12 17.20
N LEU A 21 9.75 0.47 16.91
CA LEU A 21 8.61 0.38 17.83
C LEU A 21 8.33 -1.07 18.21
N ILE A 22 8.49 -1.99 17.25
CA ILE A 22 8.33 -3.43 17.43
C ILE A 22 9.64 -4.10 17.08
N ARG A 23 10.07 -5.02 17.95
CA ARG A 23 11.14 -5.99 17.69
C ARG A 23 10.65 -7.35 18.17
N ALA A 24 10.59 -8.33 17.29
CA ALA A 24 10.06 -9.64 17.59
C ALA A 24 10.81 -10.75 16.85
N GLY A 25 10.69 -11.96 17.39
CA GLY A 25 11.37 -13.14 16.87
C GLY A 25 12.84 -13.24 17.29
N ASP A 26 13.48 -14.35 16.92
CA ASP A 26 14.89 -14.59 17.18
C ASP A 26 15.74 -13.53 16.47
N ARG A 27 16.67 -12.91 17.21
CA ARG A 27 17.55 -11.85 16.73
C ARG A 27 16.81 -10.62 16.13
N ASN A 28 15.59 -10.32 16.63
CA ASN A 28 14.75 -9.26 16.08
C ASN A 28 14.40 -9.47 14.60
N ALA A 29 14.04 -10.68 14.23
CA ALA A 29 13.72 -11.07 12.86
C ALA A 29 12.60 -10.21 12.21
N LEU A 30 11.73 -9.57 13.03
CA LEU A 30 10.71 -8.63 12.59
C LEU A 30 10.86 -7.32 13.34
N GLN A 31 10.88 -6.21 12.60
CA GLN A 31 10.95 -4.88 13.18
C GLN A 31 9.97 -3.94 12.47
N ALA A 32 9.39 -3.02 13.24
CA ALA A 32 8.60 -1.91 12.72
C ALA A 32 9.13 -0.59 13.27
N ALA A 33 9.45 0.35 12.40
CA ALA A 33 9.91 1.68 12.74
C ALA A 33 8.95 2.75 12.19
N LEU A 34 8.73 3.80 12.97
CA LEU A 34 7.91 4.95 12.60
C LEU A 34 8.81 6.15 12.34
N PHE A 35 8.50 6.90 11.30
CA PHE A 35 9.17 8.17 11.04
C PHE A 35 8.27 9.11 10.23
N ARG A 36 8.72 10.34 10.06
CA ARG A 36 8.04 11.33 9.22
C ARG A 36 9.03 11.90 8.22
N TYR A 37 8.64 11.92 6.96
CA TYR A 37 9.41 12.61 5.90
C TYR A 37 9.46 14.12 6.14
N SER A 38 10.40 14.82 5.51
CA SER A 38 10.49 16.28 5.58
C SER A 38 9.25 16.97 5.01
N SER A 39 8.56 16.33 4.09
CA SER A 39 7.25 16.74 3.54
C SER A 39 6.10 16.68 4.56
N GLY A 40 6.33 16.12 5.75
CA GLY A 40 5.33 15.95 6.79
C GLY A 40 4.54 14.64 6.71
N ILE A 41 4.79 13.80 5.71
CA ILE A 41 4.09 12.51 5.52
C ILE A 41 4.63 11.47 6.51
N GLU A 42 3.72 10.82 7.21
CA GLU A 42 4.03 9.73 8.12
C GLU A 42 4.33 8.44 7.36
N ALA A 43 5.32 7.67 7.84
CA ALA A 43 5.74 6.43 7.24
C ALA A 43 6.02 5.34 8.30
N VAL A 44 5.72 4.11 7.93
CA VAL A 44 6.04 2.90 8.71
C VAL A 44 6.93 2.02 7.86
N THR A 45 8.11 1.70 8.36
CA THR A 45 8.96 0.68 7.74
C THR A 45 8.79 -0.63 8.48
N LEU A 46 8.36 -1.66 7.78
CA LEU A 46 8.37 -3.05 8.24
C LEU A 46 9.59 -3.74 7.66
N SER A 47 10.37 -4.42 8.49
CA SER A 47 11.60 -5.08 8.05
C SER A 47 11.77 -6.47 8.66
N ASN A 48 12.45 -7.32 7.91
CA ASN A 48 12.98 -8.60 8.33
C ASN A 48 14.45 -8.72 7.88
N HIS A 49 15.05 -9.90 7.99
CA HIS A 49 16.45 -10.08 7.59
C HIS A 49 16.66 -10.11 6.05
N HIS A 50 15.61 -10.24 5.26
CA HIS A 50 15.67 -10.15 3.78
C HIS A 50 15.59 -8.72 3.26
N GLY A 51 14.98 -7.81 4.02
CA GLY A 51 14.79 -6.43 3.56
C GLY A 51 13.74 -5.66 4.32
N HIS A 52 13.19 -4.66 3.65
CA HIS A 52 12.16 -3.82 4.24
C HIS A 52 11.18 -3.28 3.21
N VAL A 53 10.01 -2.89 3.71
CA VAL A 53 8.96 -2.22 2.96
C VAL A 53 8.45 -1.03 3.76
N THR A 54 8.31 0.12 3.12
CA THR A 54 7.81 1.36 3.72
C THR A 54 6.41 1.65 3.23
N VAL A 55 5.47 1.77 4.16
CA VAL A 55 4.07 2.10 3.88
C VAL A 55 3.72 3.49 4.43
N LEU A 56 2.86 4.23 3.74
CA LEU A 56 2.31 5.51 4.17
C LEU A 56 0.96 5.26 4.87
N PRO A 57 0.94 5.15 6.21
CA PRO A 57 -0.20 4.56 6.93
C PRO A 57 -1.47 5.40 6.87
N PHE A 58 -1.33 6.72 6.67
CA PHE A 58 -2.46 7.65 6.62
C PHE A 58 -2.70 8.22 5.22
N LEU A 59 -1.92 7.81 4.22
CA LEU A 59 -2.05 8.25 2.83
C LEU A 59 -2.27 7.03 1.92
N GLY A 60 -3.53 6.63 1.76
CA GLY A 60 -3.96 5.53 0.90
C GLY A 60 -3.49 4.12 1.30
N GLY A 61 -2.66 3.99 2.32
CA GLY A 61 -1.92 2.74 2.57
C GLY A 61 -0.89 2.44 1.48
N MET A 62 -0.40 3.49 0.80
CA MET A 62 0.56 3.40 -0.29
C MET A 62 1.86 2.73 0.18
N VAL A 63 2.39 1.81 -0.61
CA VAL A 63 3.76 1.32 -0.45
C VAL A 63 4.67 2.28 -1.19
N TRP A 64 5.47 3.03 -0.43
CA TRP A 64 6.38 4.00 -1.01
C TRP A 64 7.64 3.35 -1.56
N GLU A 65 8.24 2.46 -0.78
CA GLU A 65 9.50 1.82 -1.10
C GLU A 65 9.51 0.37 -0.64
N ALA A 66 10.19 -0.48 -1.37
CA ALA A 66 10.56 -1.83 -0.91
C ALA A 66 11.95 -2.18 -1.42
N ILE A 67 12.80 -2.66 -0.50
CA ILE A 67 14.17 -3.13 -0.80
C ILE A 67 14.31 -4.53 -0.18
N PHE A 68 14.58 -5.51 -1.02
CA PHE A 68 14.79 -6.90 -0.60
C PHE A 68 16.04 -7.47 -1.26
N GLU A 69 16.82 -8.22 -0.50
CA GLU A 69 18.11 -8.78 -0.93
C GLU A 69 19.05 -7.71 -1.54
N GLY A 70 18.96 -6.48 -1.02
CA GLY A 70 19.73 -5.34 -1.50
C GLY A 70 19.23 -4.72 -2.81
N VAL A 71 18.10 -5.19 -3.35
CA VAL A 71 17.51 -4.70 -4.61
C VAL A 71 16.30 -3.83 -4.33
N SER A 72 16.29 -2.59 -4.83
CA SER A 72 15.10 -1.74 -4.85
C SER A 72 14.10 -2.26 -5.88
N LEU A 73 12.87 -2.50 -5.44
CA LEU A 73 11.81 -3.00 -6.32
C LEU A 73 11.08 -1.89 -7.08
N GLY A 74 11.14 -0.66 -6.59
CA GLY A 74 10.44 0.49 -7.18
C GLY A 74 11.21 1.13 -8.33
N MET A 75 10.47 1.68 -9.29
CA MET A 75 11.04 2.50 -10.34
C MET A 75 11.71 3.76 -9.77
N GLN A 76 12.70 4.27 -10.47
CA GLN A 76 13.26 5.59 -10.15
C GLN A 76 12.21 6.67 -10.44
N SER A 77 12.04 7.58 -9.49
CA SER A 77 11.13 8.70 -9.59
C SER A 77 11.88 10.03 -9.40
N ARG A 78 11.28 11.12 -9.89
CA ARG A 78 11.75 12.49 -9.59
C ARG A 78 11.43 12.91 -8.16
N PHE A 79 10.57 12.19 -7.48
CA PHE A 79 10.15 12.47 -6.11
C PHE A 79 10.97 11.61 -5.14
N GLY A 80 11.88 12.24 -4.40
CA GLY A 80 12.70 11.55 -3.40
C GLY A 80 11.92 11.17 -2.13
N GLU A 81 10.78 11.83 -1.90
CA GLU A 81 9.87 11.56 -0.78
C GLU A 81 8.41 11.85 -1.19
N PRO A 82 7.42 11.24 -0.50
CA PRO A 82 6.02 11.48 -0.77
C PRO A 82 5.61 12.91 -0.42
N GLN A 83 4.65 13.47 -1.15
CA GLN A 83 4.13 14.82 -0.95
C GLN A 83 2.65 14.79 -0.62
N LEU A 84 2.18 15.71 0.22
CA LEU A 84 0.76 15.91 0.46
C LEU A 84 0.18 16.82 -0.62
N VAL A 85 -0.42 16.21 -1.63
CA VAL A 85 -0.92 16.87 -2.84
C VAL A 85 -2.33 16.39 -3.16
N ALA A 86 -3.01 17.08 -4.05
CA ALA A 86 -4.36 16.70 -4.49
C ALA A 86 -4.36 15.68 -5.64
N ASP A 87 -3.29 15.64 -6.42
CA ASP A 87 -3.14 14.78 -7.58
C ASP A 87 -1.96 13.81 -7.38
N VAL A 88 -2.21 12.52 -7.58
CA VAL A 88 -1.18 11.49 -7.43
C VAL A 88 0.01 11.73 -8.35
N ARG A 89 -0.17 12.39 -9.48
CA ARG A 89 0.91 12.72 -10.42
C ARG A 89 1.93 13.72 -9.86
N GLU A 90 1.55 14.46 -8.83
CA GLU A 90 2.44 15.40 -8.13
C GLU A 90 3.26 14.73 -7.00
N THR A 91 3.03 13.44 -6.78
CA THR A 91 3.79 12.59 -5.82
C THR A 91 4.05 11.19 -6.41
N TYR A 92 4.15 11.07 -7.72
CA TYR A 92 4.28 9.79 -8.41
C TYR A 92 5.67 9.18 -8.23
N GLY A 93 5.79 8.26 -7.27
CA GLY A 93 7.08 7.64 -6.92
C GLY A 93 6.95 6.41 -6.04
N GLY A 94 5.76 6.14 -5.53
CA GLY A 94 5.51 4.94 -4.72
C GLY A 94 5.55 3.66 -5.55
N LEU A 95 6.03 2.58 -4.97
CA LEU A 95 6.07 1.26 -5.59
C LEU A 95 4.68 0.71 -5.88
N PHE A 96 3.74 0.91 -4.96
CA PHE A 96 2.39 0.36 -5.10
C PHE A 96 1.35 1.27 -4.45
N TYR A 97 0.24 1.45 -5.12
CA TYR A 97 -0.91 2.13 -4.55
C TYR A 97 -2.24 1.54 -5.02
N HIS A 98 -3.23 1.63 -4.16
CA HIS A 98 -4.60 1.29 -4.46
C HIS A 98 -5.24 2.44 -5.23
N ALA A 99 -5.88 2.17 -6.36
CA ALA A 99 -6.57 3.16 -7.16
C ALA A 99 -8.02 2.76 -7.43
N GLY A 100 -8.85 3.74 -7.76
CA GLY A 100 -10.27 3.51 -8.05
C GLY A 100 -11.12 3.40 -6.79
N LEU A 101 -11.62 2.24 -6.48
CA LEU A 101 -12.62 1.85 -5.49
C LEU A 101 -14.04 2.25 -5.88
N GLN A 102 -14.31 3.50 -6.17
CA GLN A 102 -15.57 3.96 -6.74
C GLN A 102 -15.31 4.61 -8.09
N ARG A 103 -16.14 4.24 -9.06
CA ARG A 103 -16.24 5.02 -10.27
C ARG A 103 -16.88 6.36 -9.89
N ILE A 104 -16.07 7.38 -9.83
CA ILE A 104 -16.57 8.74 -9.81
C ILE A 104 -16.95 9.01 -11.26
N ASP A 105 -18.18 9.49 -11.51
CA ASP A 105 -18.56 10.06 -12.79
C ASP A 105 -17.63 11.24 -13.06
N THR A 106 -16.49 10.93 -13.60
CA THR A 106 -15.50 11.92 -13.96
C THR A 106 -15.51 12.06 -15.45
N HIS A 107 -15.65 13.29 -15.85
CA HIS A 107 -15.33 13.77 -17.16
C HIS A 107 -14.20 12.99 -17.81
N ILE A 108 -14.45 12.57 -19.01
CA ILE A 108 -13.56 12.09 -20.05
C ILE A 108 -12.09 12.40 -19.73
N GLY A 109 -11.30 11.40 -19.34
CA GLY A 109 -9.86 11.57 -19.34
C GLY A 109 -9.03 10.70 -18.42
N SER A 110 -9.52 10.17 -17.31
CA SER A 110 -8.77 9.21 -16.53
C SER A 110 -9.70 8.36 -15.64
N PRO A 111 -10.13 7.19 -16.11
CA PRO A 111 -10.91 6.27 -15.29
C PRO A 111 -10.10 5.62 -14.14
N TYR A 112 -8.80 5.88 -14.06
CA TYR A 112 -7.86 5.06 -13.26
C TYR A 112 -7.34 5.73 -12.00
N HIS A 113 -7.59 7.01 -11.77
CA HIS A 113 -7.05 7.74 -10.64
C HIS A 113 -8.17 8.25 -9.72
N GLY A 114 -8.96 7.34 -9.18
CA GLY A 114 -9.92 7.69 -8.14
C GLY A 114 -9.21 8.19 -6.86
N GLU A 115 -9.97 8.66 -5.88
CA GLU A 115 -9.46 9.22 -4.62
C GLU A 115 -8.55 8.27 -3.82
N ALA A 116 -8.56 6.96 -4.10
CA ALA A 116 -7.91 5.95 -3.29
C ALA A 116 -6.40 6.11 -3.09
N PRO A 117 -5.58 6.53 -4.08
CA PRO A 117 -4.13 6.66 -3.87
C PRO A 117 -3.76 7.67 -2.79
N LEU A 118 -4.53 8.76 -2.70
CA LEU A 118 -4.31 9.83 -1.74
C LEU A 118 -5.37 9.85 -0.63
N ALA A 119 -6.14 8.77 -0.52
CA ALA A 119 -7.20 8.67 0.46
C ALA A 119 -6.66 8.80 1.89
N GLN A 120 -7.26 9.68 2.66
CA GLN A 120 -6.94 9.76 4.08
C GLN A 120 -7.47 8.53 4.82
N ILE A 121 -6.57 7.78 5.43
CA ILE A 121 -6.90 6.67 6.29
C ILE A 121 -7.25 7.23 7.67
N GLU A 122 -8.42 6.85 8.18
CA GLU A 122 -8.97 7.36 9.44
C GLU A 122 -8.33 6.68 10.64
N GLN A 123 -8.10 5.37 10.53
CA GLN A 123 -7.49 4.54 11.55
C GLN A 123 -6.44 3.65 10.93
N ALA A 124 -5.34 3.49 11.60
CA ALA A 124 -4.25 2.62 11.18
C ALA A 124 -3.70 1.85 12.37
N GLN A 125 -3.28 0.61 12.15
CA GLN A 125 -2.72 -0.23 13.19
C GLN A 125 -1.59 -1.10 12.66
N LEU A 126 -0.69 -1.47 13.58
CA LEU A 126 0.30 -2.51 13.41
C LEU A 126 -0.08 -3.73 14.25
N GLN A 127 0.03 -4.90 13.67
CA GLN A 127 -0.20 -6.17 14.32
C GLN A 127 1.05 -7.03 14.24
N LEU A 128 1.48 -7.54 15.37
CA LEU A 128 2.41 -8.65 15.45
C LEU A 128 1.57 -9.90 15.69
N GLY A 129 1.78 -10.93 14.91
CA GLY A 129 1.04 -12.18 15.05
C GLY A 129 1.77 -13.35 14.45
N ARG A 130 1.12 -14.51 14.50
CA ARG A 130 1.58 -15.75 13.92
C ARG A 130 0.42 -16.49 13.27
N ASP A 131 0.67 -17.06 12.11
CA ASP A 131 -0.22 -18.00 11.44
C ASP A 131 0.56 -19.25 10.99
N GLU A 132 -0.02 -20.06 10.12
CA GLU A 132 0.57 -21.28 9.59
C GLU A 132 1.88 -21.05 8.80
N ARG A 133 2.07 -19.86 8.25
CA ARG A 133 3.28 -19.44 7.52
C ARG A 133 4.36 -18.86 8.45
N GLY A 134 4.06 -18.65 9.72
CA GLY A 134 5.01 -18.17 10.71
C GLY A 134 4.66 -16.81 11.30
N PRO A 135 5.63 -16.18 12.01
CA PRO A 135 5.45 -14.85 12.58
C PRO A 135 5.35 -13.79 11.48
N TYR A 136 4.49 -12.80 11.70
CA TYR A 136 4.32 -11.69 10.77
C TYR A 136 4.14 -10.34 11.46
N LEU A 137 4.48 -9.27 10.73
CA LEU A 137 4.01 -7.92 10.98
C LEU A 137 3.00 -7.54 9.92
N ARG A 138 1.88 -6.93 10.34
CA ARG A 138 0.84 -6.45 9.44
C ARG A 138 0.49 -5.01 9.75
N TYR A 139 0.56 -4.17 8.74
CA TYR A 139 -0.12 -2.88 8.71
C TYR A 139 -1.56 -3.11 8.25
N THR A 140 -2.51 -2.40 8.86
CA THR A 140 -3.90 -2.34 8.39
C THR A 140 -4.42 -0.92 8.56
N GLY A 141 -4.93 -0.36 7.47
CA GLY A 141 -5.64 0.91 7.46
C GLY A 141 -7.15 0.70 7.44
N PHE A 142 -7.89 1.72 7.81
CA PHE A 142 -9.34 1.75 7.71
C PHE A 142 -9.80 3.15 7.26
N ARG A 143 -10.73 3.16 6.32
CA ARG A 143 -11.43 4.36 5.85
C ARG A 143 -12.90 4.06 5.62
N SER A 144 -13.74 5.05 5.95
CA SER A 144 -15.17 5.05 5.67
C SER A 144 -15.51 6.14 4.66
N THR A 145 -16.16 5.78 3.57
CA THR A 145 -16.62 6.73 2.55
C THR A 145 -18.15 6.76 2.54
N LYS A 146 -18.72 7.90 2.89
CA LYS A 146 -20.16 8.12 2.94
C LYS A 146 -20.56 9.27 2.01
N ARG A 147 -21.61 9.09 1.23
CA ARG A 147 -22.22 10.14 0.43
C ARG A 147 -23.67 10.31 0.82
N ALA A 148 -24.10 11.56 0.97
CA ALA A 148 -25.52 11.86 1.19
C ALA A 148 -26.35 11.30 0.01
N PHE A 149 -27.42 10.57 0.32
CA PHE A 149 -28.31 9.92 -0.66
C PHE A 149 -27.61 8.90 -1.57
N GLY A 150 -26.46 8.43 -1.19
CA GLY A 150 -25.61 7.62 -2.06
C GLY A 150 -24.97 6.44 -1.35
N GLN A 151 -23.78 6.17 -1.78
CA GLN A 151 -23.01 5.01 -1.39
C GLN A 151 -22.42 5.16 0.02
N TYR A 152 -22.38 4.04 0.74
CA TYR A 152 -21.61 3.90 1.95
C TYR A 152 -20.76 2.64 1.83
N LEU A 153 -19.44 2.83 1.81
CA LEU A 153 -18.49 1.72 1.80
C LEU A 153 -17.38 1.95 2.83
N THR A 154 -16.79 0.86 3.27
CA THR A 154 -15.57 0.87 4.04
C THR A 154 -14.47 0.20 3.25
N SER A 155 -13.26 0.72 3.32
CA SER A 155 -12.07 0.14 2.71
C SER A 155 -10.96 -0.04 3.73
N SER A 156 -10.23 -1.14 3.59
CA SER A 156 -9.17 -1.52 4.53
C SER A 156 -7.97 -2.07 3.74
N PRO A 157 -7.02 -1.19 3.37
CA PRO A 157 -5.74 -1.63 2.84
C PRO A 157 -4.93 -2.31 3.92
N SER A 158 -4.19 -3.35 3.56
CA SER A 158 -3.26 -4.00 4.48
C SER A 158 -2.00 -4.46 3.77
N LEU A 159 -0.90 -4.53 4.53
CA LEU A 159 0.38 -5.06 4.09
C LEU A 159 0.91 -6.01 5.16
N THR A 160 1.30 -7.21 4.74
CA THR A 160 1.84 -8.25 5.64
C THR A 160 3.24 -8.64 5.20
N LEU A 161 4.17 -8.65 6.16
CA LEU A 161 5.54 -9.12 6.00
C LEU A 161 5.80 -10.26 6.99
N TYR A 162 6.27 -11.41 6.50
CA TYR A 162 6.64 -12.57 7.31
C TYR A 162 8.12 -12.54 7.70
N SER A 163 8.44 -13.13 8.85
CA SER A 163 9.81 -13.10 9.42
C SER A 163 10.85 -13.76 8.52
N ASP A 164 10.46 -14.80 7.79
CA ASP A 164 11.37 -15.64 7.00
C ASP A 164 10.93 -15.69 5.53
N SER A 165 10.68 -14.51 4.96
CA SER A 165 10.23 -14.40 3.56
C SER A 165 10.68 -13.08 2.94
N PRO A 166 11.26 -13.09 1.75
CA PRO A 166 11.51 -11.88 0.96
C PRO A 166 10.24 -11.34 0.27
N ILE A 167 9.07 -11.92 0.57
CA ILE A 167 7.80 -11.57 -0.05
C ILE A 167 6.95 -10.81 0.97
N PHE A 168 6.36 -9.71 0.56
CA PHE A 168 5.28 -9.04 1.28
C PHE A 168 3.98 -9.13 0.50
N GLU A 169 2.87 -9.09 1.21
CA GLU A 169 1.52 -9.19 0.64
C GLU A 169 0.78 -7.87 0.82
N VAL A 170 0.15 -7.40 -0.25
CA VAL A 170 -0.72 -6.23 -0.24
C VAL A 170 -2.14 -6.67 -0.53
N ASN A 171 -3.08 -6.26 0.33
CA ASN A 171 -4.49 -6.59 0.18
C ASN A 171 -5.36 -5.34 0.32
N MET A 172 -6.53 -5.38 -0.31
CA MET A 172 -7.58 -4.39 -0.14
C MET A 172 -8.90 -5.11 0.16
N THR A 173 -9.47 -4.84 1.32
CA THR A 173 -10.82 -5.29 1.66
C THR A 173 -11.78 -4.13 1.49
N VAL A 174 -12.82 -4.33 0.67
CA VAL A 174 -13.91 -3.35 0.47
C VAL A 174 -15.22 -3.97 0.90
N THR A 175 -15.96 -3.26 1.75
CA THR A 175 -17.28 -3.70 2.21
C THR A 175 -18.32 -2.67 1.83
N ASN A 176 -19.32 -3.08 1.05
CA ASN A 176 -20.52 -2.29 0.81
C ASN A 176 -21.37 -2.29 2.09
N ARG A 177 -21.60 -1.10 2.63
CA ARG A 177 -22.43 -0.83 3.81
C ARG A 177 -23.77 -0.21 3.44
N SER A 178 -24.03 0.00 2.15
CA SER A 178 -25.31 0.51 1.64
C SER A 178 -26.32 -0.64 1.47
N ASP A 179 -27.58 -0.26 1.30
CA ASP A 179 -28.70 -1.13 0.93
C ASP A 179 -28.84 -1.38 -0.58
N ARG A 180 -27.89 -0.89 -1.38
CA ARG A 180 -27.91 -0.98 -2.84
C ARG A 180 -26.58 -1.48 -3.38
N LEU A 181 -26.59 -1.95 -4.61
CA LEU A 181 -25.39 -2.35 -5.34
C LEU A 181 -24.49 -1.14 -5.58
N ILE A 182 -23.19 -1.34 -5.44
CA ILE A 182 -22.14 -0.38 -5.76
C ILE A 182 -21.25 -0.99 -6.84
N GLU A 183 -21.07 -0.27 -7.93
CA GLU A 183 -20.08 -0.63 -8.94
C GLU A 183 -18.69 -0.34 -8.38
N LEU A 184 -17.87 -1.38 -8.29
CA LEU A 184 -16.49 -1.29 -7.82
C LEU A 184 -15.56 -1.20 -9.04
N ALA A 185 -14.75 -0.13 -9.11
CA ALA A 185 -13.71 0.05 -10.11
C ALA A 185 -12.36 0.12 -9.41
N TYR A 186 -11.85 -1.03 -8.97
CA TYR A 186 -10.57 -1.12 -8.27
C TYR A 186 -9.43 -1.44 -9.22
N MET A 187 -8.29 -0.78 -9.00
CA MET A 187 -7.03 -1.07 -9.67
C MET A 187 -5.90 -1.16 -8.65
N ALA A 188 -5.13 -2.24 -8.71
CA ALA A 188 -3.84 -2.36 -8.05
C ALA A 188 -2.78 -1.80 -9.00
N HIS A 189 -2.13 -0.70 -8.63
CA HIS A 189 -1.12 -0.06 -9.46
C HIS A 189 0.27 -0.29 -8.86
N ALA A 190 1.12 -1.00 -9.59
CA ALA A 190 2.49 -1.26 -9.20
C ALA A 190 3.47 -0.65 -10.22
N THR A 191 4.48 0.05 -9.70
CA THR A 191 5.52 0.73 -10.49
C THR A 191 6.87 0.08 -10.20
N PHE A 192 7.09 -1.08 -10.82
CA PHE A 192 8.34 -1.81 -10.63
C PHE A 192 9.52 -1.16 -11.33
N ALA A 193 10.71 -1.37 -10.78
CA ALA A 193 11.96 -1.06 -11.46
C ALA A 193 12.01 -1.79 -12.80
N PHE A 194 12.41 -1.06 -13.84
CA PHE A 194 12.55 -1.66 -15.17
C PHE A 194 13.72 -2.65 -15.18
N VAL A 195 13.43 -3.88 -15.57
CA VAL A 195 14.43 -4.93 -15.79
C VAL A 195 14.36 -5.31 -17.27
N PRO A 196 15.41 -5.06 -18.06
CA PRO A 196 15.43 -5.43 -19.47
C PRO A 196 15.17 -6.93 -19.65
N GLU A 197 14.36 -7.27 -20.64
CA GLU A 197 14.03 -8.65 -21.02
C GLU A 197 13.33 -9.48 -19.91
N ALA A 198 12.85 -8.84 -18.83
CA ALA A 198 12.12 -9.54 -17.79
C ALA A 198 10.78 -10.06 -18.34
N ALA A 199 10.50 -11.33 -18.09
CA ALA A 199 9.21 -11.93 -18.42
C ALA A 199 8.16 -11.54 -17.38
N ILE A 200 6.97 -11.12 -17.84
CA ILE A 200 5.81 -10.95 -16.98
C ILE A 200 5.10 -12.29 -16.85
N ILE A 201 5.04 -12.82 -15.63
CA ILE A 201 4.32 -14.04 -15.33
C ILE A 201 3.06 -13.67 -14.53
N GLN A 202 1.91 -14.12 -15.02
CA GLN A 202 0.63 -13.88 -14.36
C GLN A 202 -0.23 -15.15 -14.36
N SER A 203 -1.09 -15.30 -13.35
CA SER A 203 -2.03 -16.42 -13.25
C SER A 203 -3.35 -16.15 -13.99
N ALA A 204 -3.60 -14.89 -14.40
CA ALA A 204 -4.80 -14.57 -15.18
C ALA A 204 -4.71 -15.22 -16.57
N PRO A 205 -5.80 -15.81 -17.08
CA PRO A 205 -5.85 -16.35 -18.43
C PRO A 205 -5.51 -15.26 -19.46
N PHE A 206 -4.78 -15.65 -20.49
CA PHE A 206 -4.42 -14.78 -21.61
C PHE A 206 -5.09 -15.34 -22.88
N ASP A 207 -6.38 -15.07 -23.04
CA ASP A 207 -7.19 -15.54 -24.15
C ASP A 207 -8.10 -14.43 -24.69
N ALA A 208 -8.90 -14.74 -25.71
CA ALA A 208 -9.78 -13.76 -26.35
C ALA A 208 -10.89 -13.23 -25.45
N GLU A 209 -11.28 -13.98 -24.42
CA GLU A 209 -12.32 -13.58 -23.45
C GLU A 209 -11.72 -12.75 -22.29
N HIS A 210 -10.41 -12.93 -22.03
CA HIS A 210 -9.68 -12.28 -20.92
C HIS A 210 -8.53 -11.44 -21.50
N ALA A 211 -8.84 -10.60 -22.48
CA ALA A 211 -7.83 -9.81 -23.16
C ALA A 211 -7.10 -8.85 -22.22
N VAL A 212 -5.80 -8.99 -22.12
CA VAL A 212 -4.89 -8.02 -21.49
C VAL A 212 -4.49 -6.98 -22.54
N SER A 213 -4.76 -5.71 -22.28
CA SER A 213 -4.25 -4.64 -23.12
C SER A 213 -2.77 -4.42 -22.87
N VAL A 214 -1.97 -4.57 -23.89
CA VAL A 214 -0.54 -4.24 -23.85
C VAL A 214 -0.33 -2.89 -24.55
N ASN A 215 0.10 -1.88 -23.80
CA ASN A 215 0.50 -0.61 -24.36
C ASN A 215 2.02 -0.59 -24.52
N VAL A 216 2.47 -0.40 -25.74
CA VAL A 216 3.90 -0.19 -26.02
C VAL A 216 4.18 1.30 -25.89
N VAL A 217 5.01 1.66 -24.94
CA VAL A 217 5.52 3.02 -24.80
C VAL A 217 6.70 3.13 -25.75
N ALA A 218 6.62 4.02 -26.74
CA ALA A 218 7.75 4.32 -27.61
C ALA A 218 8.90 4.92 -26.79
N ALA A 219 10.12 4.44 -27.06
CA ALA A 219 11.34 4.89 -26.39
C ALA A 219 11.67 6.35 -26.73
#